data_40b61f8953f3163c9bcc2644a244c720
#
_entry.id   40b61f8953f3163c9bcc2644a244c720
#
_cell.length_a   1.000
_cell.length_b   1.000
_cell.length_c   1.000
_cell.angle_alpha   90.00
_cell.angle_beta   90.00
_cell.angle_gamma   90.00
#
_symmetry.space_group_name_H-M   'P 1'
#
loop_
_entity.id
_entity.type
_entity.pdbx_description
1 polymer ?
#
loop_
_entity_poly.entity_id
_entity_poly.type
_entity_poly.pdbx_seq_one_letter_code
_entity_poly.pdbx_strand_id
1 'polypeptide(L)'
;MSSVTPSSDEISPRPTAPATGSAPGADRDGAARSPSAASNGFSINLRQSGIYVAFALIIVLFAILTGGDLLKPQNISNIMVQNSYILILAIGMILIIIAGHIDLSAGSLVALMGAIAAVLMVNYHVPWPLAILITLISGAVIGAWQGYWVAYFGIPAFIVTLAGMLLFRALTLIVLGNQGIGPFPEAVRTLANGFLPGYLGNIGLGSLGGADLFTLLVGLVAIGGIVATQWRARVGRIGYGQKVDALPLFVLKIAAAAAVVIAVLVQLARFKNLPWVLVLLAVLVLGYTLVTNRAVFGRHIYAIGGNVQAASLSGIKVKSVTFWIFVNMGVLAAIAGIIFAGRLNQAGPTAGNGFELDAIAAAFIGGAAVQGGVGKVVGAITGGLIMAVINNGMSLMSAPSERVMLVKGLVLLAAVAFDVWAKRRAGTAR
;
A
#
# COMPACT_ATOMS: atom_id res chain seq x y z
N MET A 1 39.27 65.06 10.72
CA MET A 1 39.26 65.87 9.47
C MET A 1 38.24 65.31 8.55
N SER A 2 37.33 66.01 8.36
CA SER A 2 36.22 66.56 7.55
C SER A 2 35.04 65.64 7.53
N SER A 3 33.96 65.80 8.27
CA SER A 3 32.87 66.81 8.28
C SER A 3 32.32 67.06 6.86
N VAL A 4 31.13 66.58 6.55
CA VAL A 4 30.05 67.31 5.88
C VAL A 4 28.71 66.68 6.23
N THR A 5 27.85 67.53 6.79
CA THR A 5 26.46 67.35 7.16
C THR A 5 25.52 67.73 6.00
N PRO A 6 24.20 67.74 6.22
CA PRO A 6 23.21 67.26 5.24
C PRO A 6 22.52 68.40 4.48
N SER A 7 21.76 68.10 3.47
CA SER A 7 20.78 69.03 2.89
C SER A 7 19.39 68.42 2.81
N SER A 8 18.52 69.18 3.36
CA SER A 8 17.08 69.13 3.47
C SER A 8 16.35 69.38 2.13
N ASP A 9 15.07 69.02 2.13
CA ASP A 9 13.93 69.55 1.36
C ASP A 9 13.74 69.09 -0.10
N GLU A 10 12.69 68.30 -0.24
CA GLU A 10 11.61 68.76 -1.13
C GLU A 10 10.32 67.95 -0.88
N ILE A 11 9.34 68.65 -0.33
CA ILE A 11 7.92 68.30 -0.23
C ILE A 11 7.31 68.66 -1.58
N SER A 12 6.64 67.78 -2.25
CA SER A 12 5.76 68.10 -3.39
C SER A 12 4.41 67.34 -3.28
N PRO A 13 3.29 67.98 -3.70
CA PRO A 13 1.98 67.81 -3.07
C PRO A 13 1.09 66.79 -3.78
N ARG A 14 0.08 66.32 -2.99
CA ARG A 14 -1.06 65.55 -3.45
C ARG A 14 -1.85 66.26 -4.53
N PRO A 15 -2.36 65.56 -5.58
CA PRO A 15 -3.48 66.06 -6.37
C PRO A 15 -4.82 65.61 -5.75
N THR A 16 -5.66 66.59 -5.62
CA THR A 16 -7.07 66.60 -5.22
C THR A 16 -7.95 65.89 -6.22
N ALA A 17 -9.00 65.22 -5.70
CA ALA A 17 -10.11 64.65 -6.45
C ALA A 17 -10.99 65.75 -7.10
N PRO A 18 -11.64 65.49 -8.22
CA PRO A 18 -12.88 66.17 -8.56
C PRO A 18 -14.08 65.25 -8.40
N ALA A 19 -15.14 65.88 -7.94
CA ALA A 19 -16.46 65.35 -7.66
C ALA A 19 -17.37 65.29 -8.90
N THR A 20 -18.35 64.37 -8.78
CA THR A 20 -19.72 64.42 -9.36
C THR A 20 -19.93 64.47 -10.85
N GLY A 21 -20.63 63.46 -11.35
CA GLY A 21 -21.32 63.43 -12.62
C GLY A 21 -22.24 62.24 -12.77
N SER A 22 -23.48 62.43 -12.36
CA SER A 22 -24.75 61.83 -12.90
C SER A 22 -24.74 60.48 -13.58
N ALA A 23 -25.55 59.57 -13.04
CA ALA A 23 -26.16 58.44 -13.74
C ALA A 23 -27.13 58.89 -14.85
N PRO A 24 -27.29 58.13 -15.94
CA PRO A 24 -28.57 57.52 -16.16
C PRO A 24 -28.52 56.10 -16.78
N GLY A 25 -29.61 55.41 -16.64
CA GLY A 25 -30.04 54.34 -17.54
C GLY A 25 -29.93 52.92 -17.00
N ALA A 26 -31.00 52.48 -16.38
CA ALA A 26 -31.29 51.08 -16.19
C ALA A 26 -31.55 50.42 -17.55
N ASP A 27 -30.77 49.38 -17.86
CA ASP A 27 -31.23 48.33 -18.76
C ASP A 27 -31.12 46.98 -18.03
N ARG A 28 -32.35 46.56 -17.62
CA ARG A 28 -32.67 45.23 -17.12
C ARG A 28 -32.81 44.32 -18.34
N ASP A 29 -31.74 43.66 -18.78
CA ASP A 29 -31.92 42.42 -19.52
C ASP A 29 -31.27 41.30 -18.73
N GLY A 30 -32.12 40.76 -17.85
CA GLY A 30 -31.94 39.50 -17.18
C GLY A 30 -32.03 38.35 -18.17
N ALA A 31 -30.97 38.13 -18.96
CA ALA A 31 -30.78 36.84 -19.63
C ALA A 31 -30.45 35.79 -18.54
N ALA A 32 -31.48 35.13 -18.06
CA ALA A 32 -31.37 33.89 -17.32
C ALA A 32 -30.45 32.94 -18.13
N ARG A 33 -29.21 32.80 -17.70
CA ARG A 33 -28.39 31.71 -18.18
C ARG A 33 -29.07 30.41 -17.78
N SER A 34 -29.79 29.83 -18.74
CA SER A 34 -30.31 28.47 -18.66
C SER A 34 -29.17 27.56 -18.15
N PRO A 35 -29.41 26.69 -17.18
CA PRO A 35 -28.40 25.71 -16.78
C PRO A 35 -28.10 24.87 -18.01
N SER A 36 -26.88 24.99 -18.52
CA SER A 36 -26.39 24.16 -19.60
C SER A 36 -26.66 22.72 -19.22
N ALA A 37 -27.41 22.03 -20.07
CA ALA A 37 -27.71 20.60 -19.93
C ALA A 37 -26.43 19.87 -19.55
N ALA A 38 -26.43 19.29 -18.34
CA ALA A 38 -25.36 18.47 -17.87
C ALA A 38 -25.14 17.37 -18.91
N SER A 39 -24.06 17.45 -19.66
CA SER A 39 -23.62 16.35 -20.47
C SER A 39 -23.44 15.16 -19.51
N ASN A 40 -24.28 14.14 -19.68
CA ASN A 40 -24.10 12.82 -19.07
C ASN A 40 -22.85 12.17 -19.64
N GLY A 41 -21.72 12.84 -19.53
CA GLY A 41 -20.42 12.31 -19.84
C GLY A 41 -20.08 11.24 -18.82
N PHE A 42 -19.92 10.03 -19.28
CA PHE A 42 -19.40 8.86 -18.61
C PHE A 42 -17.99 9.20 -18.08
N SER A 43 -17.90 9.90 -16.94
CA SER A 43 -16.63 10.25 -16.31
C SER A 43 -16.13 9.03 -15.53
N ILE A 44 -15.61 8.05 -16.28
CA ILE A 44 -14.77 7.00 -15.68
C ILE A 44 -13.56 7.72 -15.10
N ASN A 45 -13.34 7.55 -13.82
CA ASN A 45 -12.12 8.02 -13.17
C ASN A 45 -10.96 7.17 -13.69
N LEU A 46 -10.44 7.53 -14.88
CA LEU A 46 -9.47 6.77 -15.69
C LEU A 46 -8.28 6.28 -14.88
N ARG A 47 -7.88 7.06 -13.87
CA ARG A 47 -6.75 6.70 -13.00
C ARG A 47 -7.06 5.50 -12.09
N GLN A 48 -8.25 5.47 -11.50
CA GLN A 48 -8.63 4.41 -10.55
C GLN A 48 -9.13 3.16 -11.26
N SER A 49 -9.83 3.32 -12.38
CA SER A 49 -10.29 2.21 -13.23
C SER A 49 -9.13 1.59 -14.02
N GLY A 50 -8.12 2.36 -14.39
CA GLY A 50 -6.95 1.89 -15.15
C GLY A 50 -6.15 0.81 -14.41
N ILE A 51 -6.01 0.91 -13.07
CA ILE A 51 -5.29 -0.08 -12.26
C ILE A 51 -6.01 -1.45 -12.32
N TYR A 52 -7.32 -1.47 -12.20
CA TYR A 52 -8.10 -2.72 -12.26
C TYR A 52 -8.11 -3.34 -13.65
N VAL A 53 -8.14 -2.51 -14.70
CA VAL A 53 -8.03 -2.98 -16.09
C VAL A 53 -6.65 -3.56 -16.34
N ALA A 54 -5.58 -2.89 -15.90
CA ALA A 54 -4.22 -3.40 -16.00
C ALA A 54 -4.06 -4.73 -15.25
N PHE A 55 -4.65 -4.85 -14.06
CA PHE A 55 -4.64 -6.08 -13.28
C PHE A 55 -5.34 -7.23 -14.01
N ALA A 56 -6.53 -6.97 -14.56
CA ALA A 56 -7.26 -7.96 -15.34
C ALA A 56 -6.46 -8.41 -16.58
N LEU A 57 -5.85 -7.47 -17.31
CA LEU A 57 -5.01 -7.77 -18.46
C LEU A 57 -3.78 -8.62 -18.09
N ILE A 58 -3.13 -8.36 -16.97
CA ILE A 58 -1.99 -9.14 -16.48
C ILE A 58 -2.43 -10.56 -16.10
N ILE A 59 -3.58 -10.72 -15.44
CA ILE A 59 -4.14 -12.05 -15.13
C ILE A 59 -4.43 -12.82 -16.43
N VAL A 60 -5.09 -12.19 -17.40
CA VAL A 60 -5.42 -12.82 -18.70
C VAL A 60 -4.14 -13.20 -19.45
N LEU A 61 -3.14 -12.28 -19.49
CA LEU A 61 -1.86 -12.55 -20.13
C LEU A 61 -1.18 -13.78 -19.54
N PHE A 62 -1.00 -13.82 -18.22
CA PHE A 62 -0.36 -14.97 -17.58
C PHE A 62 -1.23 -16.23 -17.60
N ALA A 63 -2.56 -16.12 -17.57
CA ALA A 63 -3.44 -17.29 -17.76
C ALA A 63 -3.23 -17.93 -19.12
N ILE A 64 -3.08 -17.14 -20.19
CA ILE A 64 -2.78 -17.64 -21.55
C ILE A 64 -1.36 -18.23 -21.59
N LEU A 65 -0.35 -17.49 -21.10
CA LEU A 65 1.06 -17.92 -21.16
C LEU A 65 1.33 -19.19 -20.34
N THR A 66 0.55 -19.45 -19.29
CA THR A 66 0.68 -20.64 -18.43
C THR A 66 -0.29 -21.76 -18.80
N GLY A 67 -1.02 -21.65 -19.94
CA GLY A 67 -2.00 -22.65 -20.35
C GLY A 67 -3.15 -22.85 -19.34
N GLY A 68 -3.49 -21.82 -18.56
CA GLY A 68 -4.53 -21.84 -17.54
C GLY A 68 -4.05 -22.25 -16.13
N ASP A 69 -2.80 -22.66 -15.96
CA ASP A 69 -2.26 -23.07 -14.65
C ASP A 69 -2.32 -21.96 -13.59
N LEU A 70 -2.22 -20.69 -14.01
CA LEU A 70 -2.37 -19.55 -13.13
C LEU A 70 -3.70 -19.58 -12.35
N LEU A 71 -4.78 -20.02 -12.98
CA LEU A 71 -6.14 -19.99 -12.41
C LEU A 71 -6.52 -21.26 -11.64
N LYS A 72 -5.65 -22.27 -11.57
CA LYS A 72 -5.91 -23.48 -10.78
C LYS A 72 -6.06 -23.15 -9.29
N PRO A 73 -6.96 -23.85 -8.54
CA PRO A 73 -7.20 -23.59 -7.11
C PRO A 73 -5.93 -23.57 -6.26
N GLN A 74 -5.07 -24.56 -6.48
CA GLN A 74 -3.77 -24.63 -5.79
C GLN A 74 -2.90 -23.41 -6.06
N ASN A 75 -2.88 -22.91 -7.30
CA ASN A 75 -2.02 -21.79 -7.65
C ASN A 75 -2.57 -20.45 -7.14
N ILE A 76 -3.88 -20.26 -7.13
CA ILE A 76 -4.52 -19.09 -6.49
C ILE A 76 -4.14 -19.03 -5.00
N SER A 77 -4.19 -20.17 -4.31
CA SER A 77 -3.73 -20.25 -2.91
C SER A 77 -2.23 -19.93 -2.80
N ASN A 78 -1.40 -20.47 -3.71
CA ASN A 78 0.03 -20.21 -3.74
C ASN A 78 0.36 -18.72 -3.96
N ILE A 79 -0.34 -18.03 -4.87
CA ILE A 79 -0.17 -16.58 -5.09
C ILE A 79 -0.33 -15.83 -3.77
N MET A 80 -1.37 -16.14 -3.01
CA MET A 80 -1.67 -15.45 -1.74
C MET A 80 -0.66 -15.76 -0.64
N VAL A 81 -0.33 -17.04 -0.45
CA VAL A 81 0.57 -17.49 0.61
C VAL A 81 2.02 -17.10 0.31
N GLN A 82 2.49 -17.34 -0.92
CA GLN A 82 3.89 -17.11 -1.28
C GLN A 82 4.28 -15.63 -1.33
N ASN A 83 3.34 -14.75 -1.66
CA ASN A 83 3.61 -13.32 -1.80
C ASN A 83 3.02 -12.48 -0.63
N SER A 84 2.57 -13.13 0.44
CA SER A 84 1.99 -12.46 1.61
C SER A 84 2.93 -11.42 2.23
N TYR A 85 4.24 -11.68 2.24
CA TYR A 85 5.25 -10.76 2.73
C TYR A 85 5.28 -9.44 1.94
N ILE A 86 5.08 -9.49 0.62
CA ILE A 86 4.98 -8.28 -0.23
C ILE A 86 3.78 -7.45 0.19
N LEU A 87 2.63 -8.11 0.43
CA LEU A 87 1.40 -7.43 0.84
C LEU A 87 1.54 -6.78 2.21
N ILE A 88 2.22 -7.43 3.15
CA ILE A 88 2.51 -6.86 4.47
C ILE A 88 3.44 -5.64 4.33
N LEU A 89 4.53 -5.77 3.57
CA LEU A 89 5.47 -4.67 3.33
C LEU A 89 4.82 -3.50 2.59
N ALA A 90 3.93 -3.77 1.63
CA ALA A 90 3.22 -2.74 0.88
C ALA A 90 2.34 -1.86 1.78
N ILE A 91 1.78 -2.42 2.89
CA ILE A 91 1.04 -1.64 3.90
C ILE A 91 1.95 -0.63 4.60
N GLY A 92 3.17 -1.01 4.96
CA GLY A 92 4.13 -0.09 5.58
C GLY A 92 4.68 0.92 4.58
N MET A 93 5.06 0.42 3.40
CA MET A 93 5.65 1.22 2.33
C MET A 93 4.71 2.32 1.83
N ILE A 94 3.41 2.05 1.73
CA ILE A 94 2.45 3.08 1.31
C ILE A 94 2.40 4.26 2.29
N LEU A 95 2.54 4.03 3.60
CA LEU A 95 2.57 5.10 4.60
C LEU A 95 3.84 5.95 4.48
N ILE A 96 4.98 5.31 4.25
CA ILE A 96 6.27 5.96 4.02
C ILE A 96 6.21 6.83 2.76
N ILE A 97 5.67 6.29 1.65
CA ILE A 97 5.56 7.01 0.38
C ILE A 97 4.53 8.16 0.48
N ILE A 98 3.40 7.98 1.16
CA ILE A 98 2.43 9.07 1.40
C ILE A 98 3.10 10.20 2.17
N ALA A 99 3.99 9.92 3.14
CA ALA A 99 4.73 10.94 3.87
C ALA A 99 5.85 11.61 3.05
N GLY A 100 6.08 11.18 1.81
CA GLY A 100 7.13 11.73 0.93
C GLY A 100 8.51 11.10 1.14
N HIS A 101 8.58 9.91 1.74
CA HIS A 101 9.81 9.18 1.98
C HIS A 101 9.85 7.86 1.17
N ILE A 102 11.04 7.25 1.08
CA ILE A 102 11.25 5.92 0.50
C ILE A 102 12.12 5.12 1.46
N ASP A 103 11.74 3.86 1.71
CA ASP A 103 12.53 2.93 2.52
C ASP A 103 13.10 1.81 1.63
N LEU A 104 14.41 1.86 1.42
CA LEU A 104 15.16 0.86 0.66
C LEU A 104 15.66 -0.29 1.53
N SER A 105 15.53 -0.20 2.85
CA SER A 105 16.02 -1.21 3.78
C SER A 105 15.01 -2.33 4.06
N ALA A 106 13.76 -2.15 3.66
CA ALA A 106 12.64 -3.02 4.03
C ALA A 106 12.93 -4.51 3.78
N GLY A 107 13.52 -4.85 2.64
CA GLY A 107 13.84 -6.22 2.29
C GLY A 107 14.96 -6.83 3.16
N SER A 108 16.03 -6.08 3.40
CA SER A 108 17.13 -6.54 4.27
C SER A 108 16.70 -6.59 5.74
N LEU A 109 15.78 -5.72 6.15
CA LEU A 109 15.18 -5.77 7.48
C LEU A 109 14.31 -7.01 7.66
N VAL A 110 13.51 -7.40 6.65
CA VAL A 110 12.78 -8.68 6.64
C VAL A 110 13.70 -9.86 6.83
N ALA A 111 14.84 -9.87 6.13
CA ALA A 111 15.84 -10.93 6.27
C ALA A 111 16.42 -11.00 7.70
N LEU A 112 16.79 -9.86 8.26
CA LEU A 112 17.33 -9.77 9.61
C LEU A 112 16.30 -10.21 10.67
N MET A 113 15.04 -9.81 10.52
CA MET A 113 13.97 -10.22 11.43
C MET A 113 13.70 -11.72 11.35
N GLY A 114 13.69 -12.29 10.14
CA GLY A 114 13.61 -13.74 9.95
C GLY A 114 14.79 -14.50 10.58
N ALA A 115 16.00 -13.94 10.46
CA ALA A 115 17.21 -14.50 11.07
C ALA A 115 17.14 -14.48 12.61
N ILE A 116 16.75 -13.35 13.21
CA ILE A 116 16.57 -13.23 14.67
C ILE A 116 15.53 -14.23 15.16
N ALA A 117 14.38 -14.33 14.48
CA ALA A 117 13.34 -15.29 14.83
C ALA A 117 13.86 -16.74 14.77
N ALA A 118 14.63 -17.09 13.72
CA ALA A 118 15.21 -18.43 13.58
C ALA A 118 16.22 -18.74 14.69
N VAL A 119 17.14 -17.84 14.97
CA VAL A 119 18.14 -18.02 16.04
C VAL A 119 17.46 -18.20 17.40
N LEU A 120 16.47 -17.37 17.72
CA LEU A 120 15.72 -17.48 18.98
C LEU A 120 14.98 -18.81 19.09
N MET A 121 14.27 -19.25 18.06
CA MET A 121 13.43 -20.44 18.12
C MET A 121 14.21 -21.74 17.95
N VAL A 122 15.20 -21.76 17.04
CA VAL A 122 15.91 -22.99 16.65
C VAL A 122 17.17 -23.19 17.48
N ASN A 123 18.01 -22.16 17.65
CA ASN A 123 19.28 -22.32 18.35
C ASN A 123 19.12 -22.18 19.87
N TYR A 124 18.33 -21.18 20.32
CA TYR A 124 18.12 -20.93 21.76
C TYR A 124 16.86 -21.56 22.33
N HIS A 125 16.06 -22.27 21.51
CA HIS A 125 14.82 -22.94 21.90
C HIS A 125 13.84 -22.04 22.67
N VAL A 126 13.84 -20.72 22.37
CA VAL A 126 12.90 -19.78 22.97
C VAL A 126 11.47 -20.15 22.51
N PRO A 127 10.48 -20.22 23.41
CA PRO A 127 9.08 -20.47 23.01
C PRO A 127 8.64 -19.51 21.92
N TRP A 128 7.98 -20.03 20.89
CA TRP A 128 7.62 -19.26 19.69
C TRP A 128 6.84 -17.95 19.96
N PRO A 129 5.92 -17.86 20.94
CA PRO A 129 5.23 -16.58 21.21
C PRO A 129 6.19 -15.50 21.71
N LEU A 130 7.13 -15.89 22.59
CA LEU A 130 8.14 -14.98 23.13
C LEU A 130 9.15 -14.57 22.04
N ALA A 131 9.58 -15.51 21.21
CA ALA A 131 10.47 -15.22 20.07
C ALA A 131 9.81 -14.26 19.06
N ILE A 132 8.52 -14.43 18.76
CA ILE A 132 7.76 -13.48 17.94
C ILE A 132 7.77 -12.10 18.58
N LEU A 133 7.43 -12.00 19.89
CA LEU A 133 7.40 -10.73 20.59
C LEU A 133 8.77 -10.01 20.56
N ILE A 134 9.85 -10.74 20.85
CA ILE A 134 11.23 -10.21 20.79
C ILE A 134 11.54 -9.73 19.37
N THR A 135 11.18 -10.48 18.35
CA THR A 135 11.43 -10.11 16.96
C THR A 135 10.63 -8.85 16.56
N LEU A 136 9.38 -8.71 17.01
CA LEU A 136 8.57 -7.50 16.78
C LEU A 136 9.17 -6.28 17.48
N ILE A 137 9.64 -6.43 18.71
CA ILE A 137 10.32 -5.37 19.46
C ILE A 137 11.63 -4.99 18.75
N SER A 138 12.42 -5.97 18.30
CA SER A 138 13.65 -5.73 17.53
C SER A 138 13.37 -4.94 16.25
N GLY A 139 12.30 -5.29 15.52
CA GLY A 139 11.86 -4.53 14.35
C GLY A 139 11.46 -3.10 14.70
N ALA A 140 10.72 -2.90 15.79
CA ALA A 140 10.35 -1.58 16.27
C ALA A 140 11.58 -0.74 16.66
N VAL A 141 12.56 -1.33 17.35
CA VAL A 141 13.82 -0.67 17.75
C VAL A 141 14.64 -0.25 16.53
N ILE A 142 14.77 -1.12 15.53
CA ILE A 142 15.48 -0.80 14.29
C ILE A 142 14.73 0.26 13.50
N GLY A 143 13.42 0.17 13.42
CA GLY A 143 12.59 1.23 12.81
C GLY A 143 12.72 2.55 13.55
N ALA A 144 12.79 2.55 14.88
CA ALA A 144 13.05 3.73 15.69
C ALA A 144 14.44 4.32 15.43
N TRP A 145 15.46 3.47 15.28
CA TRP A 145 16.81 3.90 14.92
C TRP A 145 16.82 4.62 13.56
N GLN A 146 16.20 4.06 12.54
CA GLN A 146 16.07 4.72 11.23
C GLN A 146 15.25 6.01 11.32
N GLY A 147 14.09 5.94 11.99
CA GLY A 147 13.21 7.09 12.20
C GLY A 147 13.89 8.24 12.94
N TYR A 148 14.80 7.95 13.87
CA TYR A 148 15.58 8.95 14.57
C TYR A 148 16.48 9.76 13.63
N TRP A 149 17.25 9.09 12.77
CA TRP A 149 18.13 9.76 11.82
C TRP A 149 17.36 10.59 10.78
N VAL A 150 16.22 10.07 10.32
CA VAL A 150 15.40 10.78 9.34
C VAL A 150 14.66 11.95 9.98
N ALA A 151 13.97 11.72 11.11
CA ALA A 151 13.04 12.69 11.67
C ALA A 151 13.70 13.76 12.54
N TYR A 152 14.71 13.41 13.33
CA TYR A 152 15.33 14.31 14.30
C TYR A 152 16.67 14.85 13.82
N PHE A 153 17.47 14.03 13.14
CA PHE A 153 18.74 14.46 12.57
C PHE A 153 18.57 15.16 11.22
N GLY A 154 17.48 14.84 10.50
CA GLY A 154 17.14 15.48 9.23
C GLY A 154 17.89 14.91 8.02
N ILE A 155 18.47 13.70 8.14
CA ILE A 155 19.11 13.04 7.00
C ILE A 155 18.02 12.55 6.05
N PRO A 156 18.15 12.75 4.71
CA PRO A 156 17.19 12.25 3.74
C PRO A 156 16.95 10.75 3.90
N ALA A 157 15.68 10.32 3.89
CA ALA A 157 15.27 8.96 4.19
C ALA A 157 15.97 7.93 3.29
N PHE A 158 16.13 8.22 1.99
CA PHE A 158 16.78 7.29 1.06
C PHE A 158 18.24 7.02 1.42
N ILE A 159 18.97 7.99 2.01
CA ILE A 159 20.37 7.79 2.47
C ILE A 159 20.39 6.89 3.68
N VAL A 160 19.54 7.17 4.68
CA VAL A 160 19.48 6.37 5.92
C VAL A 160 19.08 4.93 5.60
N THR A 161 18.08 4.74 4.75
CA THR A 161 17.56 3.41 4.42
C THR A 161 18.49 2.65 3.47
N LEU A 162 19.23 3.33 2.58
CA LEU A 162 20.27 2.71 1.77
C LEU A 162 21.43 2.20 2.65
N ALA A 163 21.90 3.00 3.60
CA ALA A 163 22.88 2.56 4.60
C ALA A 163 22.31 1.41 5.44
N GLY A 164 21.05 1.53 5.88
CA GLY A 164 20.32 0.49 6.60
C GLY A 164 20.23 -0.82 5.80
N MET A 165 20.00 -0.75 4.51
CA MET A 165 19.97 -1.93 3.63
C MET A 165 21.30 -2.73 3.71
N LEU A 166 22.43 -2.04 3.64
CA LEU A 166 23.74 -2.69 3.74
C LEU A 166 24.00 -3.22 5.16
N LEU A 167 23.70 -2.42 6.19
CA LEU A 167 23.89 -2.80 7.59
C LEU A 167 23.05 -4.03 7.96
N PHE A 168 21.75 -4.03 7.62
CA PHE A 168 20.86 -5.14 7.98
C PHE A 168 21.18 -6.40 7.16
N ARG A 169 21.68 -6.24 5.93
CA ARG A 169 22.18 -7.36 5.14
C ARG A 169 23.41 -7.99 5.80
N ALA A 170 24.38 -7.19 6.19
CA ALA A 170 25.57 -7.66 6.90
C ALA A 170 25.22 -8.31 8.24
N LEU A 171 24.34 -7.69 9.04
CA LEU A 171 23.85 -8.27 10.29
C LEU A 171 23.12 -9.60 10.08
N THR A 172 22.35 -9.74 9.00
CA THR A 172 21.70 -11.02 8.65
C THR A 172 22.74 -12.11 8.44
N LEU A 173 23.80 -11.84 7.68
CA LEU A 173 24.87 -12.79 7.43
C LEU A 173 25.62 -13.15 8.72
N ILE A 174 25.92 -12.19 9.58
CA ILE A 174 26.55 -12.40 10.88
C ILE A 174 25.67 -13.26 11.79
N VAL A 175 24.40 -12.93 11.93
CA VAL A 175 23.45 -13.64 12.80
C VAL A 175 23.22 -15.08 12.33
N LEU A 176 23.18 -15.31 11.01
CA LEU A 176 23.01 -16.66 10.44
C LEU A 176 24.33 -17.44 10.32
N GLY A 177 25.51 -16.81 10.48
CA GLY A 177 26.78 -17.46 10.20
C GLY A 177 26.93 -17.91 8.75
N ASN A 178 26.31 -17.17 7.81
CA ASN A 178 26.23 -17.48 6.38
C ASN A 178 25.51 -18.79 6.03
N GLN A 179 24.76 -19.38 6.96
CA GLN A 179 24.02 -20.63 6.75
C GLN A 179 22.51 -20.43 6.96
N GLY A 180 21.70 -21.32 6.37
CA GLY A 180 20.28 -21.34 6.64
C GLY A 180 19.99 -21.98 8.00
N ILE A 181 19.17 -21.31 8.83
CA ILE A 181 18.75 -21.82 10.15
C ILE A 181 17.28 -22.25 10.07
N GLY A 182 17.01 -23.50 10.44
CA GLY A 182 15.69 -24.15 10.50
C GLY A 182 15.83 -25.57 11.06
N PRO A 183 14.75 -26.34 11.20
CA PRO A 183 13.34 -26.00 10.89
C PRO A 183 12.67 -25.15 11.97
N PHE A 184 11.67 -24.36 11.58
CA PHE A 184 10.85 -23.59 12.51
C PHE A 184 9.85 -24.48 13.27
N PRO A 185 9.39 -24.08 14.49
CA PRO A 185 8.32 -24.73 15.20
C PRO A 185 7.05 -24.85 14.36
N GLU A 186 6.29 -25.94 14.55
CA GLU A 186 5.08 -26.24 13.76
C GLU A 186 4.05 -25.10 13.81
N ALA A 187 3.85 -24.47 14.97
CA ALA A 187 2.94 -23.35 15.14
C ALA A 187 3.27 -22.17 14.20
N VAL A 188 4.57 -21.84 14.03
CA VAL A 188 5.01 -20.75 13.13
C VAL A 188 4.84 -21.13 11.67
N ARG A 189 5.13 -22.40 11.32
CA ARG A 189 4.89 -22.93 9.99
C ARG A 189 3.41 -22.91 9.63
N THR A 190 2.55 -23.30 10.57
CA THR A 190 1.10 -23.27 10.41
C THR A 190 0.59 -21.84 10.23
N LEU A 191 1.09 -20.88 11.01
CA LEU A 191 0.73 -19.46 10.83
C LEU A 191 1.12 -18.93 9.45
N ALA A 192 2.27 -19.34 8.93
CA ALA A 192 2.83 -18.82 7.68
C ALA A 192 2.32 -19.55 6.42
N ASN A 193 2.08 -20.85 6.49
CA ASN A 193 1.75 -21.70 5.34
C ASN A 193 0.58 -22.66 5.59
N GLY A 194 0.01 -22.66 6.79
CA GLY A 194 -1.12 -23.50 7.16
C GLY A 194 -2.47 -22.91 6.74
N PHE A 195 -3.48 -23.75 6.87
CA PHE A 195 -4.86 -23.43 6.49
C PHE A 195 -5.77 -23.61 7.71
N LEU A 196 -6.87 -22.86 7.73
CA LEU A 196 -7.89 -23.02 8.75
C LEU A 196 -8.54 -24.40 8.61
N PRO A 197 -8.77 -25.11 9.74
CA PRO A 197 -9.52 -26.37 9.70
C PRO A 197 -10.94 -26.12 9.21
N GLY A 198 -11.52 -27.09 8.50
CA GLY A 198 -12.91 -27.05 8.05
C GLY A 198 -13.91 -27.22 9.20
N TYR A 199 -14.08 -26.19 10.03
CA TYR A 199 -14.92 -26.21 11.25
C TYR A 199 -16.39 -26.56 11.00
N LEU A 200 -16.92 -26.27 9.82
CA LEU A 200 -18.34 -26.45 9.48
C LEU A 200 -18.57 -27.55 8.43
N GLY A 201 -17.50 -28.31 8.11
CA GLY A 201 -17.57 -29.37 7.11
C GLY A 201 -17.59 -28.83 5.66
N ASN A 202 -17.63 -29.78 4.71
CA ASN A 202 -17.63 -29.49 3.29
C ASN A 202 -19.05 -29.61 2.71
N ILE A 203 -19.46 -28.64 1.91
CA ILE A 203 -20.70 -28.72 1.16
C ILE A 203 -20.37 -29.40 -0.17
N GLY A 204 -21.07 -30.49 -0.48
CA GLY A 204 -21.09 -31.12 -1.79
C GLY A 204 -21.93 -30.27 -2.75
N LEU A 205 -21.36 -29.28 -3.40
CA LEU A 205 -22.02 -28.42 -4.39
C LEU A 205 -21.89 -29.01 -5.80
N GLY A 206 -22.17 -30.28 -6.00
CA GLY A 206 -22.15 -30.92 -7.32
C GLY A 206 -20.83 -30.68 -8.09
N SER A 207 -20.89 -29.92 -9.18
CA SER A 207 -19.71 -29.57 -10.00
C SER A 207 -18.64 -28.73 -9.27
N LEU A 208 -18.95 -28.17 -8.08
CA LEU A 208 -18.02 -27.39 -7.28
C LEU A 208 -17.12 -28.22 -6.36
N GLY A 209 -17.35 -29.55 -6.29
CA GLY A 209 -16.61 -30.42 -5.37
C GLY A 209 -16.90 -30.09 -3.90
N GLY A 210 -16.17 -30.72 -2.97
CA GLY A 210 -16.28 -30.42 -1.55
C GLY A 210 -15.67 -29.06 -1.21
N ALA A 211 -16.46 -27.98 -1.18
CA ALA A 211 -16.01 -26.67 -0.76
C ALA A 211 -16.25 -26.46 0.73
N ASP A 212 -15.26 -25.93 1.45
CA ASP A 212 -15.35 -25.64 2.89
C ASP A 212 -16.37 -24.54 3.16
N LEU A 213 -17.39 -24.88 3.96
CA LEU A 213 -18.47 -23.96 4.32
C LEU A 213 -17.97 -22.77 5.13
N PHE A 214 -16.99 -22.96 6.01
CA PHE A 214 -16.45 -21.87 6.82
C PHE A 214 -15.77 -20.80 5.96
N THR A 215 -14.94 -21.22 4.98
CA THR A 215 -14.29 -20.32 4.02
C THR A 215 -15.32 -19.53 3.22
N LEU A 216 -16.40 -20.17 2.78
CA LEU A 216 -17.48 -19.51 2.04
C LEU A 216 -18.23 -18.48 2.90
N LEU A 217 -18.49 -18.79 4.17
CA LEU A 217 -19.16 -17.86 5.12
C LEU A 217 -18.27 -16.64 5.40
N VAL A 218 -16.96 -16.84 5.63
CA VAL A 218 -16.02 -15.72 5.78
C VAL A 218 -16.06 -14.82 4.55
N GLY A 219 -16.13 -15.42 3.37
CA GLY A 219 -16.29 -14.69 2.12
C GLY A 219 -17.59 -13.90 2.03
N LEU A 220 -18.70 -14.50 2.43
CA LEU A 220 -19.99 -13.83 2.45
C LEU A 220 -19.99 -12.62 3.40
N VAL A 221 -19.39 -12.76 4.57
CA VAL A 221 -19.21 -11.66 5.54
C VAL A 221 -18.33 -10.55 4.96
N ALA A 222 -17.22 -10.90 4.28
CA ALA A 222 -16.35 -9.93 3.64
C ALA A 222 -17.08 -9.15 2.54
N ILE A 223 -17.84 -9.84 1.68
CA ILE A 223 -18.66 -9.21 0.63
C ILE A 223 -19.72 -8.31 1.24
N GLY A 224 -20.43 -8.80 2.27
CA GLY A 224 -21.42 -8.00 3.00
C GLY A 224 -20.81 -6.72 3.59
N GLY A 225 -19.60 -6.81 4.14
CA GLY A 225 -18.83 -5.67 4.62
C GLY A 225 -18.47 -4.67 3.50
N ILE A 226 -18.03 -5.15 2.34
CA ILE A 226 -17.73 -4.32 1.17
C ILE A 226 -19.00 -3.60 0.71
N VAL A 227 -20.09 -4.32 0.53
CA VAL A 227 -21.39 -3.77 0.10
C VAL A 227 -21.87 -2.72 1.10
N ALA A 228 -21.87 -3.03 2.40
CA ALA A 228 -22.33 -2.13 3.44
C ALA A 228 -21.50 -0.83 3.50
N THR A 229 -20.19 -0.93 3.42
CA THR A 229 -19.29 0.24 3.46
C THR A 229 -19.46 1.13 2.22
N GLN A 230 -19.57 0.54 1.02
CA GLN A 230 -19.79 1.28 -0.22
C GLN A 230 -21.20 1.92 -0.25
N TRP A 231 -22.20 1.21 0.23
CA TRP A 231 -23.57 1.73 0.32
C TRP A 231 -23.65 2.92 1.29
N ARG A 232 -23.08 2.77 2.50
CA ARG A 232 -23.02 3.87 3.49
C ARG A 232 -22.28 5.09 2.94
N ALA A 233 -21.15 4.88 2.24
CA ALA A 233 -20.40 5.95 1.61
C ALA A 233 -21.23 6.67 0.52
N ARG A 234 -22.01 5.92 -0.27
CA ARG A 234 -22.92 6.47 -1.28
C ARG A 234 -24.02 7.31 -0.65
N VAL A 235 -24.72 6.77 0.36
CA VAL A 235 -25.80 7.48 1.07
C VAL A 235 -25.28 8.77 1.71
N GLY A 236 -24.09 8.72 2.34
CA GLY A 236 -23.45 9.91 2.89
C GLY A 236 -23.18 10.98 1.84
N ARG A 237 -22.62 10.62 0.67
CA ARG A 237 -22.39 11.57 -0.43
C ARG A 237 -23.67 12.20 -0.96
N ILE A 238 -24.74 11.42 -1.09
CA ILE A 238 -26.06 11.93 -1.50
C ILE A 238 -26.57 12.94 -0.47
N GLY A 239 -26.45 12.63 0.84
CA GLY A 239 -26.84 13.53 1.92
C GLY A 239 -26.11 14.88 1.94
N TYR A 240 -24.86 14.91 1.42
CA TYR A 240 -24.06 16.14 1.27
C TYR A 240 -24.22 16.80 -0.11
N GLY A 241 -25.18 16.39 -0.94
CA GLY A 241 -25.41 16.96 -2.27
C GLY A 241 -24.28 16.70 -3.28
N GLN A 242 -23.38 15.74 -3.00
CA GLN A 242 -22.28 15.41 -3.90
C GLN A 242 -22.76 14.55 -5.08
N LYS A 243 -22.17 14.75 -6.26
CA LYS A 243 -22.44 13.91 -7.42
C LYS A 243 -22.03 12.47 -7.13
N VAL A 244 -22.93 11.52 -7.37
CA VAL A 244 -22.70 10.07 -7.23
C VAL A 244 -22.94 9.39 -8.57
N ASP A 245 -22.29 8.26 -8.78
CA ASP A 245 -22.51 7.42 -9.96
C ASP A 245 -24.00 7.05 -10.08
N ALA A 246 -24.49 6.86 -11.29
CA ALA A 246 -25.84 6.30 -11.53
C ALA A 246 -25.96 4.95 -10.81
N LEU A 247 -27.17 4.67 -10.26
CA LEU A 247 -27.38 3.44 -9.49
C LEU A 247 -26.98 2.15 -10.24
N PRO A 248 -27.30 1.99 -11.54
CA PRO A 248 -26.89 0.79 -12.28
C PRO A 248 -25.36 0.62 -12.35
N LEU A 249 -24.61 1.71 -12.57
CA LEU A 249 -23.15 1.69 -12.62
C LEU A 249 -22.54 1.37 -11.25
N PHE A 250 -23.11 1.90 -10.19
CA PHE A 250 -22.69 1.60 -8.82
C PHE A 250 -22.91 0.13 -8.47
N VAL A 251 -24.09 -0.41 -8.80
CA VAL A 251 -24.41 -1.83 -8.60
C VAL A 251 -23.48 -2.72 -9.42
N LEU A 252 -23.21 -2.36 -10.68
CA LEU A 252 -22.29 -3.11 -11.54
C LEU A 252 -20.87 -3.15 -10.96
N LYS A 253 -20.36 -2.02 -10.44
CA LYS A 253 -19.03 -1.97 -9.79
C LYS A 253 -18.96 -2.87 -8.56
N ILE A 254 -19.99 -2.86 -7.72
CA ILE A 254 -20.05 -3.72 -6.53
C ILE A 254 -20.16 -5.20 -6.92
N ALA A 255 -21.04 -5.51 -7.89
CA ALA A 255 -21.23 -6.87 -8.37
C ALA A 255 -19.93 -7.43 -8.98
N ALA A 256 -19.20 -6.63 -9.76
CA ALA A 256 -17.91 -7.03 -10.32
C ALA A 256 -16.88 -7.30 -9.21
N ALA A 257 -16.79 -6.41 -8.21
CA ALA A 257 -15.89 -6.63 -7.07
C ALA A 257 -16.27 -7.87 -6.26
N ALA A 258 -17.56 -8.08 -5.98
CA ALA A 258 -18.06 -9.27 -5.30
C ALA A 258 -17.78 -10.55 -6.10
N ALA A 259 -17.97 -10.53 -7.43
CA ALA A 259 -17.69 -11.68 -8.29
C ALA A 259 -16.21 -12.10 -8.24
N VAL A 260 -15.28 -11.14 -8.24
CA VAL A 260 -13.84 -11.42 -8.09
C VAL A 260 -13.55 -12.05 -6.72
N VAL A 261 -14.10 -11.49 -5.65
CA VAL A 261 -13.92 -12.04 -4.29
C VAL A 261 -14.50 -13.46 -4.21
N ILE A 262 -15.70 -13.68 -4.73
CA ILE A 262 -16.34 -15.01 -4.78
C ILE A 262 -15.47 -15.99 -5.57
N ALA A 263 -14.98 -15.60 -6.74
CA ALA A 263 -14.15 -16.47 -7.57
C ALA A 263 -12.89 -16.93 -6.82
N VAL A 264 -12.19 -16.00 -6.16
CA VAL A 264 -11.00 -16.33 -5.34
C VAL A 264 -11.36 -17.25 -4.18
N LEU A 265 -12.43 -16.95 -3.44
CA LEU A 265 -12.84 -17.71 -2.26
C LEU A 265 -13.29 -19.13 -2.61
N VAL A 266 -14.02 -19.30 -3.72
CA VAL A 266 -14.40 -20.63 -4.23
C VAL A 266 -13.14 -21.44 -4.58
N GLN A 267 -12.14 -20.82 -5.20
CA GLN A 267 -10.88 -21.51 -5.50
C GLN A 267 -10.11 -21.90 -4.24
N LEU A 268 -10.07 -21.03 -3.21
CA LEU A 268 -9.46 -21.37 -1.92
C LEU A 268 -10.21 -22.49 -1.21
N ALA A 269 -11.56 -22.41 -1.15
CA ALA A 269 -12.41 -23.41 -0.52
C ALA A 269 -12.31 -24.80 -1.18
N ARG A 270 -11.99 -24.84 -2.49
CA ARG A 270 -11.77 -26.07 -3.26
C ARG A 270 -10.41 -26.73 -3.04
N PHE A 271 -9.41 -25.99 -2.54
CA PHE A 271 -8.05 -26.53 -2.39
C PHE A 271 -7.78 -27.01 -0.94
N LYS A 272 -7.58 -26.10 -0.02
CA LYS A 272 -7.19 -26.40 1.38
C LYS A 272 -7.81 -25.44 2.40
N ASN A 273 -8.89 -24.76 2.04
CA ASN A 273 -9.56 -23.75 2.83
C ASN A 273 -8.80 -22.41 2.89
N LEU A 274 -9.17 -21.54 3.86
CA LEU A 274 -8.61 -20.21 4.00
C LEU A 274 -7.22 -20.28 4.67
N PRO A 275 -6.14 -19.77 4.05
CA PRO A 275 -4.83 -19.70 4.67
C PRO A 275 -4.81 -18.75 5.89
N TRP A 276 -4.14 -19.14 6.98
CA TRP A 276 -3.98 -18.29 8.17
C TRP A 276 -3.37 -16.93 7.86
N VAL A 277 -2.42 -16.88 6.94
CA VAL A 277 -1.78 -15.62 6.54
C VAL A 277 -2.76 -14.64 5.90
N LEU A 278 -3.84 -15.10 5.26
CA LEU A 278 -4.89 -14.21 4.74
C LEU A 278 -5.73 -13.58 5.85
N VAL A 279 -5.95 -14.31 6.94
CA VAL A 279 -6.60 -13.73 8.13
C VAL A 279 -5.73 -12.63 8.72
N LEU A 280 -4.44 -12.88 8.87
CA LEU A 280 -3.48 -11.86 9.31
C LEU A 280 -3.49 -10.64 8.39
N LEU A 281 -3.42 -10.85 7.07
CA LEU A 281 -3.49 -9.77 6.08
C LEU A 281 -4.81 -9.00 6.17
N ALA A 282 -5.94 -9.68 6.33
CA ALA A 282 -7.25 -9.02 6.47
C ALA A 282 -7.27 -8.10 7.71
N VAL A 283 -6.75 -8.57 8.85
CA VAL A 283 -6.63 -7.77 10.08
C VAL A 283 -5.73 -6.56 9.84
N LEU A 284 -4.56 -6.73 9.22
CA LEU A 284 -3.66 -5.64 8.91
C LEU A 284 -4.31 -4.64 7.94
N VAL A 285 -4.89 -5.09 6.84
CA VAL A 285 -5.53 -4.21 5.85
C VAL A 285 -6.69 -3.42 6.45
N LEU A 286 -7.54 -4.06 7.25
CA LEU A 286 -8.64 -3.38 7.95
C LEU A 286 -8.11 -2.38 8.97
N GLY A 287 -7.16 -2.78 9.82
CA GLY A 287 -6.55 -1.93 10.84
C GLY A 287 -5.89 -0.70 10.22
N TYR A 288 -5.04 -0.88 9.20
CA TYR A 288 -4.35 0.23 8.54
C TYR A 288 -5.28 1.09 7.69
N THR A 289 -6.34 0.52 7.12
CA THR A 289 -7.39 1.30 6.43
C THR A 289 -8.14 2.19 7.43
N LEU A 290 -8.43 1.68 8.64
CA LEU A 290 -9.02 2.49 9.71
C LEU A 290 -8.06 3.58 10.18
N VAL A 291 -6.78 3.24 10.41
CA VAL A 291 -5.74 4.20 10.80
C VAL A 291 -5.62 5.31 9.77
N THR A 292 -5.50 5.00 8.50
CA THR A 292 -5.32 6.00 7.44
C THR A 292 -6.56 6.87 7.21
N ASN A 293 -7.77 6.31 7.35
CA ASN A 293 -9.01 7.03 7.04
C ASN A 293 -9.66 7.70 8.25
N ARG A 294 -9.45 7.18 9.48
CA ARG A 294 -10.16 7.62 10.69
C ARG A 294 -9.26 8.20 11.77
N ALA A 295 -8.04 7.68 11.94
CA ALA A 295 -7.15 8.14 13.01
C ALA A 295 -6.51 9.50 12.69
N VAL A 296 -6.17 10.24 13.73
CA VAL A 296 -5.42 11.50 13.65
C VAL A 296 -4.06 11.27 12.99
N PHE A 297 -3.39 10.18 13.37
CA PHE A 297 -2.09 9.80 12.82
C PHE A 297 -2.11 9.67 11.29
N GLY A 298 -3.12 8.98 10.73
CA GLY A 298 -3.29 8.87 9.28
C GLY A 298 -3.46 10.24 8.60
N ARG A 299 -4.33 11.11 9.15
CA ARG A 299 -4.51 12.47 8.60
C ARG A 299 -3.22 13.29 8.62
N HIS A 300 -2.40 13.15 9.67
CA HIS A 300 -1.11 13.83 9.76
C HIS A 300 -0.14 13.34 8.68
N ILE A 301 -0.12 12.02 8.38
CA ILE A 301 0.71 11.46 7.30
C ILE A 301 0.35 12.09 5.95
N TYR A 302 -0.94 12.18 5.61
CA TYR A 302 -1.39 12.82 4.36
C TYR A 302 -1.07 14.32 4.32
N ALA A 303 -1.23 15.02 5.45
CA ALA A 303 -0.92 16.45 5.54
C ALA A 303 0.59 16.71 5.30
N ILE A 304 1.46 15.91 5.92
CA ILE A 304 2.92 16.00 5.75
C ILE A 304 3.30 15.77 4.28
N GLY A 305 2.79 14.70 3.68
CA GLY A 305 3.10 14.39 2.29
C GLY A 305 2.50 15.38 1.28
N GLY A 306 1.43 16.08 1.65
CA GLY A 306 0.86 17.14 0.81
C GLY A 306 1.69 18.42 0.82
N ASN A 307 2.04 18.92 2.00
CA ASN A 307 2.93 20.06 2.20
C ASN A 307 3.46 20.06 3.63
N VAL A 308 4.74 19.73 3.80
CA VAL A 308 5.41 19.64 5.10
C VAL A 308 5.39 20.97 5.85
N GLN A 309 5.60 22.11 5.14
CA GLN A 309 5.63 23.43 5.75
C GLN A 309 4.25 23.82 6.26
N ALA A 310 3.21 23.66 5.44
CA ALA A 310 1.83 23.94 5.85
C ALA A 310 1.39 23.04 7.01
N ALA A 311 1.76 21.76 7.00
CA ALA A 311 1.49 20.82 8.10
C ALA A 311 2.15 21.27 9.40
N SER A 312 3.42 21.72 9.34
CA SER A 312 4.15 22.23 10.50
C SER A 312 3.49 23.49 11.06
N LEU A 313 3.13 24.45 10.20
CA LEU A 313 2.43 25.69 10.60
C LEU A 313 1.04 25.41 11.20
N SER A 314 0.40 24.33 10.81
CA SER A 314 -0.86 23.85 11.38
C SER A 314 -0.70 23.10 12.72
N GLY A 315 0.51 23.09 13.31
CA GLY A 315 0.79 22.48 14.61
C GLY A 315 1.05 20.96 14.57
N ILE A 316 1.18 20.36 13.38
CA ILE A 316 1.51 18.94 13.28
C ILE A 316 2.97 18.71 13.65
N LYS A 317 3.22 17.80 14.59
CA LYS A 317 4.57 17.41 15.03
C LYS A 317 5.23 16.51 13.96
N VAL A 318 5.69 17.12 12.85
CA VAL A 318 6.25 16.42 11.68
C VAL A 318 7.30 15.39 12.08
N LYS A 319 8.28 15.78 12.92
CA LYS A 319 9.35 14.89 13.39
C LYS A 319 8.81 13.64 14.09
N SER A 320 7.84 13.79 14.99
CA SER A 320 7.24 12.67 15.70
C SER A 320 6.47 11.73 14.77
N VAL A 321 5.69 12.28 13.84
CA VAL A 321 4.91 11.47 12.88
C VAL A 321 5.86 10.70 11.97
N THR A 322 6.90 11.34 11.43
CA THR A 322 7.91 10.67 10.59
C THR A 322 8.62 9.57 11.37
N PHE A 323 9.02 9.81 12.61
CA PHE A 323 9.63 8.80 13.47
C PHE A 323 8.74 7.55 13.60
N TRP A 324 7.46 7.73 13.94
CA TRP A 324 6.54 6.62 14.15
C TRP A 324 6.19 5.86 12.87
N ILE A 325 6.27 6.50 11.69
CA ILE A 325 6.10 5.82 10.39
C ILE A 325 7.22 4.79 10.19
N PHE A 326 8.48 5.13 10.52
CA PHE A 326 9.60 4.19 10.41
C PHE A 326 9.54 3.09 11.48
N VAL A 327 9.15 3.41 12.72
CA VAL A 327 8.89 2.38 13.75
C VAL A 327 7.85 1.37 13.26
N ASN A 328 6.76 1.87 12.71
CA ASN A 328 5.71 1.04 12.13
C ASN A 328 6.21 0.16 10.98
N MET A 329 7.05 0.70 10.10
CA MET A 329 7.66 -0.09 9.02
C MET A 329 8.53 -1.20 9.57
N GLY A 330 9.31 -0.94 10.62
CA GLY A 330 10.13 -1.94 11.30
C GLY A 330 9.31 -3.10 11.87
N VAL A 331 8.15 -2.80 12.49
CA VAL A 331 7.23 -3.83 12.99
C VAL A 331 6.65 -4.66 11.84
N LEU A 332 6.21 -4.02 10.76
CA LEU A 332 5.67 -4.74 9.59
C LEU A 332 6.74 -5.59 8.88
N ALA A 333 7.97 -5.10 8.82
CA ALA A 333 9.09 -5.89 8.32
C ALA A 333 9.38 -7.11 9.21
N ALA A 334 9.22 -6.99 10.53
CA ALA A 334 9.35 -8.13 11.45
C ALA A 334 8.24 -9.17 11.22
N ILE A 335 6.98 -8.73 11.07
CA ILE A 335 5.87 -9.64 10.73
C ILE A 335 6.16 -10.34 9.39
N ALA A 336 6.55 -9.59 8.36
CA ALA A 336 6.86 -10.13 7.05
C ALA A 336 8.04 -11.14 7.11
N GLY A 337 9.06 -10.86 7.93
CA GLY A 337 10.22 -11.72 8.13
C GLY A 337 9.87 -13.07 8.78
N ILE A 338 9.04 -13.03 9.83
CA ILE A 338 8.54 -14.24 10.48
C ILE A 338 7.71 -15.08 9.52
N ILE A 339 6.78 -14.45 8.79
CA ILE A 339 5.91 -15.14 7.82
C ILE A 339 6.74 -15.72 6.67
N PHE A 340 7.71 -14.97 6.13
CA PHE A 340 8.55 -15.44 5.03
C PHE A 340 9.44 -16.62 5.46
N ALA A 341 10.14 -16.50 6.60
CA ALA A 341 11.00 -17.55 7.12
C ALA A 341 10.19 -18.80 7.56
N GLY A 342 9.05 -18.59 8.23
CA GLY A 342 8.15 -19.69 8.62
C GLY A 342 7.59 -20.44 7.41
N ARG A 343 7.27 -19.73 6.30
CA ARG A 343 6.82 -20.34 5.05
C ARG A 343 7.89 -21.20 4.40
N LEU A 344 9.13 -20.70 4.34
CA LEU A 344 10.27 -21.47 3.81
C LEU A 344 10.78 -22.54 4.78
N ASN A 345 10.27 -22.54 6.03
CA ASN A 345 10.74 -23.37 7.12
C ASN A 345 12.23 -23.16 7.46
N GLN A 346 12.80 -22.06 7.02
CA GLN A 346 14.18 -21.65 7.32
C GLN A 346 14.37 -20.15 7.08
N ALA A 347 15.29 -19.53 7.82
CA ALA A 347 15.84 -18.24 7.51
C ALA A 347 17.15 -18.42 6.72
N GLY A 348 17.24 -17.79 5.56
CA GLY A 348 18.41 -17.94 4.67
C GLY A 348 19.14 -16.62 4.44
N PRO A 349 20.43 -16.68 4.07
CA PRO A 349 21.29 -15.49 3.86
C PRO A 349 20.81 -14.59 2.71
N THR A 350 20.18 -15.18 1.70
CA THR A 350 19.66 -14.46 0.50
C THR A 350 18.23 -13.98 0.65
N ALA A 351 17.56 -14.24 1.80
CA ALA A 351 16.22 -13.79 2.05
C ALA A 351 16.10 -12.26 1.89
N GLY A 352 14.95 -11.79 1.49
CA GLY A 352 14.65 -10.35 1.40
C GLY A 352 15.30 -9.61 0.23
N ASN A 353 16.01 -10.27 -0.69
CA ASN A 353 16.59 -9.59 -1.86
C ASN A 353 15.51 -9.07 -2.79
N GLY A 354 15.48 -7.73 -3.01
CA GLY A 354 14.54 -7.06 -3.90
C GLY A 354 13.12 -6.92 -3.36
N PHE A 355 12.84 -7.31 -2.11
CA PHE A 355 11.50 -7.17 -1.52
C PHE A 355 11.09 -5.72 -1.34
N GLU A 356 12.05 -4.84 -1.07
CA GLU A 356 11.84 -3.38 -1.05
C GLU A 356 11.31 -2.88 -2.40
N LEU A 357 11.87 -3.37 -3.51
CA LEU A 357 11.42 -2.98 -4.85
C LEU A 357 10.00 -3.49 -5.14
N ASP A 358 9.68 -4.72 -4.74
CA ASP A 358 8.32 -5.26 -4.86
C ASP A 358 7.31 -4.45 -4.04
N ALA A 359 7.66 -4.02 -2.82
CA ALA A 359 6.80 -3.21 -1.97
C ALA A 359 6.62 -1.77 -2.50
N ILE A 360 7.69 -1.16 -3.02
CA ILE A 360 7.65 0.15 -3.67
C ILE A 360 6.80 0.08 -4.94
N ALA A 361 7.01 -0.94 -5.79
CA ALA A 361 6.21 -1.17 -6.98
C ALA A 361 4.73 -1.37 -6.63
N ALA A 362 4.42 -2.17 -5.60
CA ALA A 362 3.07 -2.36 -5.10
C ALA A 362 2.40 -1.04 -4.72
N ALA A 363 3.10 -0.15 -4.03
CA ALA A 363 2.57 1.15 -3.63
C ALA A 363 2.32 2.07 -4.83
N PHE A 364 3.26 2.17 -5.79
CA PHE A 364 3.11 3.03 -6.96
C PHE A 364 2.07 2.50 -7.95
N ILE A 365 2.08 1.21 -8.27
CA ILE A 365 1.04 0.56 -9.09
C ILE A 365 -0.32 0.74 -8.40
N GLY A 366 -0.37 0.66 -7.06
CA GLY A 366 -1.55 0.90 -6.24
C GLY A 366 -2.03 2.35 -6.20
N GLY A 367 -1.35 3.28 -6.90
CA GLY A 367 -1.75 4.66 -7.08
C GLY A 367 -1.19 5.64 -6.04
N ALA A 368 -0.09 5.29 -5.35
CA ALA A 368 0.66 6.27 -4.58
C ALA A 368 1.29 7.32 -5.51
N ALA A 369 1.36 8.56 -5.03
CA ALA A 369 2.05 9.61 -5.77
C ALA A 369 3.54 9.64 -5.36
N VAL A 370 4.44 9.75 -6.35
CA VAL A 370 5.90 9.86 -6.10
C VAL A 370 6.22 11.08 -5.20
N GLN A 371 5.45 12.15 -5.31
CA GLN A 371 5.64 13.38 -4.52
C GLN A 371 5.04 13.31 -3.11
N GLY A 372 4.39 12.18 -2.73
CA GLY A 372 3.68 12.05 -1.46
C GLY A 372 2.25 12.60 -1.48
N GLY A 373 1.60 12.60 -0.33
CA GLY A 373 0.26 13.15 -0.09
C GLY A 373 -0.90 12.35 -0.66
N VAL A 374 -0.65 11.37 -1.51
CA VAL A 374 -1.69 10.57 -2.17
C VAL A 374 -1.34 9.09 -2.13
N GLY A 375 -2.29 8.28 -1.73
CA GLY A 375 -2.18 6.83 -1.68
C GLY A 375 -3.32 6.21 -0.88
N LYS A 376 -3.53 4.91 -1.01
CA LYS A 376 -4.52 4.15 -0.22
C LYS A 376 -3.96 2.77 0.09
N VAL A 377 -4.19 2.28 1.30
CA VAL A 377 -3.77 0.92 1.71
C VAL A 377 -4.35 -0.13 0.76
N VAL A 378 -5.64 -0.06 0.45
CA VAL A 378 -6.29 -1.00 -0.50
C VAL A 378 -5.65 -0.92 -1.89
N GLY A 379 -5.23 0.28 -2.33
CA GLY A 379 -4.49 0.46 -3.58
C GLY A 379 -3.15 -0.30 -3.54
N ALA A 380 -2.35 -0.12 -2.48
CA ALA A 380 -1.08 -0.82 -2.31
C ALA A 380 -1.26 -2.36 -2.30
N ILE A 381 -2.33 -2.86 -1.67
CA ILE A 381 -2.68 -4.29 -1.73
C ILE A 381 -2.99 -4.73 -3.15
N THR A 382 -3.76 -3.95 -3.92
CA THR A 382 -4.03 -4.26 -5.33
C THR A 382 -2.73 -4.29 -6.15
N GLY A 383 -1.85 -3.30 -5.96
CA GLY A 383 -0.53 -3.28 -6.60
C GLY A 383 0.35 -4.46 -6.18
N GLY A 384 0.32 -4.84 -4.89
CA GLY A 384 1.01 -6.02 -4.37
C GLY A 384 0.48 -7.33 -4.96
N LEU A 385 -0.83 -7.44 -5.20
CA LEU A 385 -1.42 -8.59 -5.90
C LEU A 385 -0.98 -8.64 -7.37
N ILE A 386 -0.84 -7.50 -8.04
CA ILE A 386 -0.26 -7.44 -9.40
C ILE A 386 1.16 -8.00 -9.38
N MET A 387 2.01 -7.54 -8.45
CA MET A 387 3.37 -8.07 -8.30
C MET A 387 3.37 -9.56 -7.96
N ALA A 388 2.45 -10.01 -7.12
CA ALA A 388 2.28 -11.42 -6.77
C ALA A 388 1.92 -12.30 -7.98
N VAL A 389 1.01 -11.83 -8.84
CA VAL A 389 0.65 -12.52 -10.09
C VAL A 389 1.83 -12.57 -11.06
N ILE A 390 2.59 -11.48 -11.19
CA ILE A 390 3.79 -11.45 -12.04
C ILE A 390 4.84 -12.44 -11.51
N ASN A 391 5.15 -12.40 -10.21
CA ASN A 391 6.12 -13.31 -9.58
C ASN A 391 5.71 -14.78 -9.77
N ASN A 392 4.45 -15.09 -9.49
CA ASN A 392 3.94 -16.45 -9.61
C ASN A 392 3.84 -16.91 -11.07
N GLY A 393 3.33 -16.06 -11.98
CA GLY A 393 3.24 -16.37 -13.40
C GLY A 393 4.62 -16.63 -14.03
N MET A 394 5.62 -15.80 -13.71
CA MET A 394 6.99 -16.02 -14.15
C MET A 394 7.58 -17.32 -13.57
N SER A 395 7.26 -17.63 -12.30
CA SER A 395 7.68 -18.89 -11.66
C SER A 395 7.05 -20.12 -12.32
N LEU A 396 5.76 -20.06 -12.68
CA LEU A 396 5.07 -21.15 -13.41
C LEU A 396 5.68 -21.40 -14.79
N MET A 397 6.18 -20.34 -15.43
CA MET A 397 6.89 -20.43 -16.71
C MET A 397 8.36 -20.87 -16.55
N SER A 398 8.80 -21.20 -15.32
CA SER A 398 10.20 -21.51 -15.01
C SER A 398 11.17 -20.44 -15.50
N ALA A 399 10.76 -19.17 -15.46
CA ALA A 399 11.57 -18.06 -15.92
C ALA A 399 12.79 -17.88 -15.02
N PRO A 400 14.01 -17.75 -15.58
CA PRO A 400 15.21 -17.52 -14.80
C PRO A 400 15.15 -16.15 -14.08
N SER A 401 15.87 -16.04 -12.97
CA SER A 401 15.81 -14.89 -12.05
C SER A 401 16.08 -13.54 -12.73
N GLU A 402 17.00 -13.51 -13.69
CA GLU A 402 17.33 -12.30 -14.45
C GLU A 402 16.16 -11.78 -15.29
N ARG A 403 15.35 -12.68 -15.88
CA ARG A 403 14.12 -12.27 -16.58
C ARG A 403 13.05 -11.75 -15.64
N VAL A 404 12.92 -12.36 -14.46
CA VAL A 404 12.00 -11.87 -13.42
C VAL A 404 12.39 -10.46 -13.00
N MET A 405 13.68 -10.20 -12.75
CA MET A 405 14.18 -8.87 -12.37
C MET A 405 13.95 -7.85 -13.49
N LEU A 406 14.18 -8.20 -14.74
CA LEU A 406 13.94 -7.34 -15.90
C LEU A 406 12.46 -6.94 -16.01
N VAL A 407 11.54 -7.91 -15.91
CA VAL A 407 10.09 -7.64 -15.98
C VAL A 407 9.66 -6.75 -14.83
N LYS A 408 10.09 -7.02 -13.59
CA LYS A 408 9.80 -6.18 -12.44
C LYS A 408 10.27 -4.74 -12.61
N GLY A 409 11.49 -4.55 -13.10
CA GLY A 409 12.05 -3.23 -13.37
C GLY A 409 11.23 -2.46 -14.42
N LEU A 410 10.87 -3.13 -15.52
CA LEU A 410 10.02 -2.53 -16.56
C LEU A 410 8.62 -2.17 -16.07
N VAL A 411 8.00 -3.05 -15.27
CA VAL A 411 6.67 -2.80 -14.68
C VAL A 411 6.71 -1.61 -13.73
N LEU A 412 7.74 -1.53 -12.87
CA LEU A 412 7.92 -0.39 -11.96
C LEU A 412 8.10 0.92 -12.74
N LEU A 413 8.97 0.91 -13.74
CA LEU A 413 9.21 2.09 -14.59
C LEU A 413 7.93 2.52 -15.32
N ALA A 414 7.20 1.56 -15.91
CA ALA A 414 5.94 1.83 -16.59
C ALA A 414 4.88 2.42 -15.65
N ALA A 415 4.76 1.91 -14.42
CA ALA A 415 3.81 2.42 -13.43
C ALA A 415 4.11 3.87 -13.04
N VAL A 416 5.38 4.19 -12.77
CA VAL A 416 5.82 5.55 -12.42
C VAL A 416 5.68 6.49 -13.62
N ALA A 417 6.09 6.06 -14.82
CA ALA A 417 5.95 6.86 -16.04
C ALA A 417 4.48 7.19 -16.35
N PHE A 418 3.59 6.22 -16.16
CA PHE A 418 2.15 6.43 -16.32
C PHE A 418 1.58 7.44 -15.30
N ASP A 419 1.99 7.38 -14.02
CA ASP A 419 1.56 8.37 -13.01
C ASP A 419 2.01 9.79 -13.39
N VAL A 420 3.27 9.96 -13.81
CA VAL A 420 3.82 11.25 -14.23
C VAL A 420 3.09 11.77 -15.48
N TRP A 421 2.87 10.90 -16.48
CA TRP A 421 2.16 11.28 -17.71
C TRP A 421 0.70 11.68 -17.42
N ALA A 422 -0.02 10.91 -16.60
CA ALA A 422 -1.39 11.21 -16.22
C ALA A 422 -1.51 12.57 -15.50
N LYS A 423 -0.54 12.89 -14.62
CA LYS A 423 -0.49 14.22 -13.95
C LYS A 423 -0.22 15.35 -14.91
N ARG A 424 0.71 15.19 -15.86
CA ARG A 424 0.99 16.20 -16.89
C ARG A 424 -0.26 16.52 -17.73
N ARG A 425 -1.03 15.50 -18.13
CA ARG A 425 -2.29 15.69 -18.86
C ARG A 425 -3.39 16.36 -18.04
N ALA A 426 -3.44 16.11 -16.74
CA ALA A 426 -4.41 16.74 -15.86
C ALA A 426 -4.08 18.19 -15.49
N GLY A 427 -2.99 18.77 -16.01
CA GLY A 427 -2.58 20.15 -15.71
C GLY A 427 -2.09 20.37 -14.26
N THR A 428 -1.88 19.32 -13.50
CA THR A 428 -1.49 19.36 -12.09
C THR A 428 0.01 19.14 -11.86
N ALA A 429 0.79 18.95 -12.91
CA ALA A 429 2.25 18.85 -12.82
C ALA A 429 2.86 20.26 -12.93
N ARG A 430 3.27 20.81 -11.80
CA ARG A 430 4.28 21.87 -11.70
C ARG A 430 5.58 21.27 -11.24
#